data_7a11609313e661549d3d171d632a0870
#
_entry.id   7a11609313e661549d3d171d632a0870
#
_cell.length_a   1.000
_cell.length_b   1.000
_cell.length_c   1.000
_cell.angle_alpha   90.00
_cell.angle_beta   90.00
_cell.angle_gamma   90.00
#
_symmetry.space_group_name_H-M   'P 1'
#
loop_
_entity.id
_entity.type
_entity.pdbx_description
1 polymer ?
#
loop_
_entity_poly.entity_id
_entity_poly.type
_entity_poly.pdbx_seq_one_letter_code
_entity_poly.pdbx_strand_id
1 'polypeptide(L)'
;MSSSLKGPVYGKIKPAMIGKTHSTNIQQRAADIGFSLCGVVRAADFPELAPMREWLDRGYAGEMRYLNDPRRSDPRSVMEGIRSVIVCALNYNTEWPRSTEATATPDGAEPRGWISRYAWGSDYHEVVRERLELLRASLHEEFTAPFASRVYVDTGPVSERVLAKHAGLGWIGKNTLLLNQQIGSYFFLGVILTTLDLPPSIGADHLPAPDLCGSCRQCIDACPTEALVEPYLMDARRCISYLTIELRGSIPEELREGMGVHVFGCDICQDVCPWNRRAQQTSLAEFKPRTLSTAAAADSLFHPKLARLASMTEEEFRETFRGSPIKRTKWRGLVRNACIALGNTGSSLEPQARGEITQLLEKLRDSPEPAIAESAEWALSRIQASR
;
A
#
# COMPACT_ATOMS: atom_id res chain seq x y z
N MET A 1 -69.57 11.90 -4.35
CA MET A 1 -69.07 10.98 -3.33
C MET A 1 -67.63 10.66 -3.64
N SER A 2 -66.70 11.36 -3.04
CA SER A 2 -65.26 11.22 -3.23
C SER A 2 -64.64 10.49 -2.03
N SER A 3 -64.18 9.26 -2.22
CA SER A 3 -63.54 8.46 -1.18
C SER A 3 -62.03 8.70 -1.26
N SER A 4 -61.52 9.43 -0.28
CA SER A 4 -60.09 9.65 -0.05
C SER A 4 -59.45 8.40 0.53
N LEU A 5 -58.58 7.74 -0.22
CA LEU A 5 -57.70 6.66 0.25
C LEU A 5 -56.48 7.28 0.98
N LYS A 6 -56.46 7.15 2.31
CA LYS A 6 -55.26 7.46 3.12
C LYS A 6 -54.23 6.34 2.94
N GLY A 7 -53.04 6.66 2.39
CA GLY A 7 -51.90 5.77 2.36
C GLY A 7 -51.31 5.49 3.75
N PRO A 8 -50.56 4.39 3.94
CA PRO A 8 -50.03 3.99 5.23
C PRO A 8 -49.01 4.99 5.75
N VAL A 9 -49.21 5.42 7.00
CA VAL A 9 -48.28 6.26 7.76
C VAL A 9 -47.13 5.38 8.22
N TYR A 10 -45.98 5.50 7.58
CA TYR A 10 -44.74 4.91 8.09
C TYR A 10 -44.32 5.64 9.36
N GLY A 11 -44.50 5.00 10.50
CA GLY A 11 -44.00 5.45 11.79
C GLY A 11 -42.51 5.55 11.76
N LYS A 12 -41.94 6.72 12.14
CA LYS A 12 -40.50 6.92 12.35
C LYS A 12 -40.02 5.95 13.42
N ILE A 13 -39.39 4.85 13.03
CA ILE A 13 -38.70 3.96 13.96
C ILE A 13 -37.51 4.79 14.54
N LYS A 14 -37.57 5.08 15.85
CA LYS A 14 -36.42 5.66 16.56
C LYS A 14 -35.30 4.65 16.49
N PRO A 15 -34.09 5.03 16.04
CA PRO A 15 -32.94 4.12 16.04
C PRO A 15 -32.64 3.71 17.48
N ALA A 16 -32.60 2.41 17.74
CA ALA A 16 -32.14 1.88 19.02
C ALA A 16 -30.67 2.29 19.18
N MET A 17 -30.33 2.99 20.25
CA MET A 17 -28.94 3.30 20.61
C MET A 17 -28.24 2.00 20.97
N ILE A 18 -27.36 1.55 20.08
CA ILE A 18 -26.50 0.37 20.26
C ILE A 18 -25.41 0.76 21.26
N GLY A 19 -25.40 0.16 22.46
CA GLY A 19 -24.51 0.55 23.56
C GLY A 19 -23.04 0.19 23.33
N LYS A 20 -22.14 0.72 24.16
CA LYS A 20 -20.66 0.49 24.14
C LYS A 20 -20.27 -1.00 24.07
N THR A 21 -21.08 -1.90 24.61
CA THR A 21 -20.89 -3.36 24.58
C THR A 21 -20.73 -3.93 23.15
N HIS A 22 -21.44 -3.36 22.16
CA HIS A 22 -21.39 -3.85 20.78
C HIS A 22 -20.07 -3.47 20.06
N SER A 23 -19.49 -2.30 20.33
CA SER A 23 -18.20 -1.90 19.77
C SER A 23 -17.07 -2.83 20.25
N THR A 24 -17.08 -3.15 21.55
CA THR A 24 -16.10 -4.10 22.14
C THR A 24 -16.26 -5.50 21.55
N ASN A 25 -17.49 -5.93 21.28
CA ASN A 25 -17.77 -7.23 20.64
C ASN A 25 -17.23 -7.28 19.20
N ILE A 26 -17.41 -6.20 18.41
CA ILE A 26 -16.87 -6.11 17.04
C ILE A 26 -15.34 -6.19 17.04
N GLN A 27 -14.67 -5.50 17.97
CA GLN A 27 -13.21 -5.55 18.11
C GLN A 27 -12.72 -6.96 18.47
N GLN A 28 -13.40 -7.63 19.40
CA GLN A 28 -13.06 -9.00 19.77
C GLN A 28 -13.22 -9.97 18.58
N ARG A 29 -14.34 -9.89 17.86
CA ARG A 29 -14.57 -10.72 16.66
C ARG A 29 -13.52 -10.47 15.58
N ALA A 30 -13.15 -9.22 15.35
CA ALA A 30 -12.08 -8.88 14.43
C ALA A 30 -10.75 -9.50 14.86
N ALA A 31 -10.43 -9.49 16.16
CA ALA A 31 -9.26 -10.16 16.70
C ALA A 31 -9.31 -11.68 16.53
N ASP A 32 -10.46 -12.31 16.78
CA ASP A 32 -10.67 -13.76 16.61
C ASP A 32 -10.52 -14.19 15.13
N ILE A 33 -10.85 -13.31 14.16
CA ILE A 33 -10.65 -13.50 12.73
C ILE A 33 -9.18 -13.29 12.33
N GLY A 34 -8.37 -12.68 13.21
CA GLY A 34 -6.93 -12.49 13.02
C GLY A 34 -6.52 -11.06 12.64
N PHE A 35 -7.41 -10.07 12.72
CA PHE A 35 -7.02 -8.67 12.59
C PHE A 35 -6.19 -8.22 13.79
N SER A 36 -5.16 -7.43 13.54
CA SER A 36 -4.28 -6.89 14.58
C SER A 36 -4.90 -5.71 15.33
N LEU A 37 -5.69 -4.90 14.63
CA LEU A 37 -6.42 -3.77 15.21
C LEU A 37 -7.80 -3.68 14.55
N CYS A 38 -8.78 -3.19 15.33
CA CYS A 38 -10.11 -2.86 14.83
C CYS A 38 -10.67 -1.67 15.59
N GLY A 39 -11.35 -0.78 14.88
CA GLY A 39 -12.05 0.34 15.46
C GLY A 39 -13.25 0.78 14.63
N VAL A 40 -14.12 1.55 15.24
CA VAL A 40 -15.32 2.09 14.61
C VAL A 40 -15.24 3.61 14.62
N VAL A 41 -15.58 4.22 13.49
CA VAL A 41 -15.73 5.67 13.35
C VAL A 41 -17.09 6.00 12.73
N ARG A 42 -17.69 7.12 13.14
CA ARG A 42 -18.89 7.65 12.48
C ARG A 42 -18.54 8.22 11.11
N ALA A 43 -19.42 8.03 10.14
CA ALA A 43 -19.30 8.71 8.85
C ALA A 43 -19.54 10.22 9.05
N ALA A 44 -18.50 11.02 8.87
CA ALA A 44 -18.50 12.46 9.13
C ALA A 44 -17.54 13.18 8.16
N ASP A 45 -17.48 14.49 8.23
CA ASP A 45 -16.42 15.27 7.62
C ASP A 45 -15.13 15.11 8.43
N PHE A 46 -14.02 14.94 7.70
CA PHE A 46 -12.70 14.79 8.30
C PHE A 46 -11.78 15.90 7.79
N PRO A 47 -11.18 16.70 8.67
CA PRO A 47 -10.36 17.86 8.28
C PRO A 47 -9.15 17.45 7.42
N GLU A 48 -8.64 16.22 7.57
CA GLU A 48 -7.52 15.69 6.79
C GLU A 48 -7.85 15.50 5.30
N LEU A 49 -9.12 15.49 4.93
CA LEU A 49 -9.56 15.38 3.54
C LEU A 49 -9.60 16.72 2.81
N ALA A 50 -9.69 17.84 3.53
CA ALA A 50 -9.78 19.16 2.93
C ALA A 50 -8.57 19.53 2.05
N PRO A 51 -7.29 19.24 2.42
CA PRO A 51 -6.13 19.55 1.59
C PRO A 51 -6.01 18.70 0.33
N MET A 52 -6.79 17.63 0.18
CA MET A 52 -6.67 16.71 -0.95
C MET A 52 -6.90 17.40 -2.30
N ARG A 53 -7.82 18.36 -2.36
CA ARG A 53 -8.10 19.10 -3.59
C ARG A 53 -6.89 19.91 -4.04
N GLU A 54 -6.28 20.66 -3.14
CA GLU A 54 -5.07 21.44 -3.42
C GLU A 54 -3.91 20.53 -3.85
N TRP A 55 -3.73 19.40 -3.20
CA TRP A 55 -2.73 18.40 -3.56
C TRP A 55 -2.92 17.86 -5.00
N LEU A 56 -4.17 17.60 -5.41
CA LEU A 56 -4.51 17.21 -6.77
C LEU A 56 -4.24 18.34 -7.77
N ASP A 57 -4.63 19.57 -7.44
CA ASP A 57 -4.44 20.76 -8.29
C ASP A 57 -2.95 21.11 -8.49
N ARG A 58 -2.07 20.77 -7.53
CA ARG A 58 -0.61 20.82 -7.68
C ARG A 58 -0.05 19.72 -8.61
N GLY A 59 -0.86 18.78 -9.07
CA GLY A 59 -0.46 17.67 -9.91
C GLY A 59 0.36 16.59 -9.17
N TYR A 60 0.40 16.61 -7.84
CA TYR A 60 1.20 15.69 -7.04
C TYR A 60 0.73 14.22 -7.14
N ALA A 61 -0.46 13.98 -7.64
CA ALA A 61 -0.98 12.64 -7.91
C ALA A 61 -0.35 11.95 -9.13
N GLY A 62 0.31 12.71 -10.02
CA GLY A 62 0.81 12.15 -11.28
C GLY A 62 -0.30 11.51 -12.12
N GLU A 63 -0.07 10.29 -12.59
CA GLU A 63 -1.02 9.54 -13.44
C GLU A 63 -2.16 8.85 -12.67
N MET A 64 -2.22 8.98 -11.35
CA MET A 64 -3.24 8.34 -10.49
C MET A 64 -4.61 9.03 -10.58
N ARG A 65 -5.21 9.06 -11.78
CA ARG A 65 -6.49 9.74 -12.06
C ARG A 65 -7.66 9.27 -11.20
N TYR A 66 -7.60 8.04 -10.67
CA TYR A 66 -8.61 7.49 -9.76
C TYR A 66 -8.72 8.26 -8.44
N LEU A 67 -7.71 9.06 -8.09
CA LEU A 67 -7.74 9.94 -6.92
C LEU A 67 -8.63 11.18 -7.11
N ASN A 68 -9.00 11.49 -8.36
CA ASN A 68 -9.94 12.59 -8.65
C ASN A 68 -11.41 12.24 -8.37
N ASP A 69 -11.73 11.01 -7.91
CA ASP A 69 -13.09 10.63 -7.55
C ASP A 69 -13.59 11.49 -6.38
N PRO A 70 -14.65 12.32 -6.59
CA PRO A 70 -15.12 13.25 -5.56
C PRO A 70 -15.63 12.56 -4.30
N ARG A 71 -16.00 11.28 -4.38
CA ARG A 71 -16.44 10.48 -3.23
C ARG A 71 -15.35 10.30 -2.18
N ARG A 72 -14.07 10.48 -2.56
CA ARG A 72 -12.93 10.39 -1.63
C ARG A 72 -12.89 11.53 -0.61
N SER A 73 -13.57 12.65 -0.89
CA SER A 73 -13.63 13.81 0.02
C SER A 73 -14.69 13.65 1.12
N ASP A 74 -15.65 12.75 0.94
CA ASP A 74 -16.71 12.52 1.91
C ASP A 74 -17.18 11.06 1.89
N PRO A 75 -16.90 10.27 2.93
CA PRO A 75 -17.32 8.86 2.99
C PRO A 75 -18.84 8.69 2.92
N ARG A 76 -19.63 9.72 3.27
CA ARG A 76 -21.10 9.68 3.19
C ARG A 76 -21.63 9.61 1.77
N SER A 77 -20.83 10.05 0.79
CA SER A 77 -21.16 9.99 -0.63
C SER A 77 -20.93 8.61 -1.27
N VAL A 78 -20.26 7.69 -0.56
CA VAL A 78 -19.89 6.37 -1.10
C VAL A 78 -21.02 5.36 -1.02
N MET A 79 -21.86 5.46 0.01
CA MET A 79 -23.01 4.56 0.23
C MET A 79 -24.16 5.33 0.88
N GLU A 80 -25.34 5.22 0.30
CA GLU A 80 -26.53 5.87 0.84
C GLU A 80 -26.85 5.35 2.25
N GLY A 81 -27.18 6.27 3.16
CA GLY A 81 -27.55 5.96 4.53
C GLY A 81 -26.43 5.47 5.42
N ILE A 82 -25.16 5.57 4.98
CA ILE A 82 -24.00 5.22 5.82
C ILE A 82 -24.03 6.01 7.13
N ARG A 83 -23.75 5.33 8.24
CA ARG A 83 -23.66 5.92 9.59
C ARG A 83 -22.33 5.67 10.24
N SER A 84 -21.76 4.46 10.04
CA SER A 84 -20.53 4.05 10.66
C SER A 84 -19.61 3.35 9.67
N VAL A 85 -18.32 3.40 9.98
CA VAL A 85 -17.28 2.64 9.28
C VAL A 85 -16.50 1.82 10.31
N ILE A 86 -16.45 0.51 10.11
CA ILE A 86 -15.55 -0.37 10.84
C ILE A 86 -14.25 -0.41 10.08
N VAL A 87 -13.14 -0.12 10.76
CA VAL A 87 -11.79 -0.10 10.16
C VAL A 87 -10.97 -1.19 10.83
N CYS A 88 -10.36 -2.06 10.02
CA CYS A 88 -9.51 -3.13 10.47
C CYS A 88 -8.09 -2.97 9.92
N ALA A 89 -7.10 -3.37 10.71
CA ALA A 89 -5.70 -3.41 10.30
C ALA A 89 -5.15 -4.83 10.43
N LEU A 90 -4.42 -5.29 9.41
CA LEU A 90 -3.79 -6.60 9.36
C LEU A 90 -2.28 -6.44 9.20
N ASN A 91 -1.51 -6.87 10.22
CA ASN A 91 -0.06 -6.75 10.26
C ASN A 91 0.61 -7.66 9.22
N TYR A 92 1.53 -7.07 8.39
CA TYR A 92 2.38 -7.82 7.46
C TYR A 92 3.88 -7.71 7.77
N ASN A 93 4.25 -7.21 8.95
CA ASN A 93 5.63 -7.08 9.40
C ASN A 93 6.22 -8.46 9.70
N THR A 94 6.82 -9.10 8.71
CA THR A 94 7.52 -10.39 8.88
C THR A 94 8.94 -10.21 9.42
N GLU A 95 9.59 -11.29 9.86
CA GLU A 95 10.93 -11.32 10.46
C GLU A 95 12.09 -10.98 9.49
N TRP A 96 11.83 -10.86 8.20
CA TRP A 96 12.85 -10.65 7.17
C TRP A 96 13.52 -9.27 7.28
N PRO A 97 14.79 -9.13 6.84
CA PRO A 97 15.52 -7.86 6.88
C PRO A 97 14.79 -6.70 6.19
N ARG A 98 15.17 -5.49 6.54
CA ARG A 98 14.66 -4.25 5.93
C ARG A 98 15.38 -3.94 4.62
N SER A 99 14.80 -3.07 3.79
CA SER A 99 15.43 -2.65 2.54
C SER A 99 16.79 -1.98 2.77
N THR A 100 16.88 -1.19 3.82
CA THR A 100 18.12 -0.51 4.22
C THR A 100 19.22 -1.44 4.73
N GLU A 101 18.87 -2.67 5.11
CA GLU A 101 19.80 -3.70 5.57
C GLU A 101 20.17 -4.69 4.46
N ALA A 102 19.22 -4.99 3.55
CA ALA A 102 19.34 -6.04 2.53
C ALA A 102 19.94 -5.54 1.20
N THR A 103 19.97 -4.24 0.94
CA THR A 103 20.42 -3.66 -0.33
C THR A 103 21.95 -3.63 -0.50
N ALA A 104 22.71 -3.90 0.54
CA ALA A 104 24.16 -4.09 0.43
C ALA A 104 24.43 -5.47 -0.21
N THR A 105 24.51 -5.52 -1.54
CA THR A 105 25.03 -6.70 -2.24
C THR A 105 26.51 -6.82 -1.92
N PRO A 106 26.98 -7.94 -1.36
CA PRO A 106 28.43 -8.16 -1.18
C PRO A 106 29.16 -8.02 -2.52
N ASP A 107 30.38 -7.49 -2.50
CA ASP A 107 31.22 -7.39 -3.70
C ASP A 107 31.30 -8.77 -4.38
N GLY A 108 31.08 -8.79 -5.70
CA GLY A 108 31.09 -10.02 -6.49
C GLY A 108 29.82 -10.87 -6.47
N ALA A 109 28.81 -10.51 -5.71
CA ALA A 109 27.54 -11.22 -5.73
C ALA A 109 26.63 -10.78 -6.90
N GLU A 110 25.79 -11.71 -7.35
CA GLU A 110 24.80 -11.44 -8.41
C GLU A 110 23.84 -10.29 -7.99
N PRO A 111 23.65 -9.26 -8.85
CA PRO A 111 22.80 -8.12 -8.52
C PRO A 111 21.36 -8.50 -8.19
N ARG A 112 20.88 -7.98 -7.07
CA ARG A 112 19.54 -8.25 -6.57
C ARG A 112 18.74 -6.98 -6.43
N GLY A 113 17.41 -7.09 -6.66
CA GLY A 113 16.47 -5.99 -6.57
C GLY A 113 15.69 -6.00 -5.26
N TRP A 114 15.04 -4.89 -4.97
CA TRP A 114 14.12 -4.77 -3.86
C TRP A 114 12.68 -4.70 -4.35
N ILE A 115 11.84 -5.58 -3.79
CA ILE A 115 10.39 -5.51 -3.84
C ILE A 115 9.90 -5.12 -2.46
N SER A 116 9.02 -4.13 -2.38
CA SER A 116 8.44 -3.69 -1.11
C SER A 116 7.79 -4.85 -0.35
N ARG A 117 8.02 -4.92 0.95
CA ARG A 117 7.60 -5.98 1.87
C ARG A 117 6.15 -6.40 1.70
N TYR A 118 5.25 -5.45 1.48
CA TYR A 118 3.82 -5.72 1.35
C TYR A 118 3.46 -6.61 0.15
N ALA A 119 4.36 -6.75 -0.82
CA ALA A 119 4.13 -7.47 -2.06
C ALA A 119 4.84 -8.83 -2.13
N TRP A 120 5.49 -9.27 -1.07
CA TRP A 120 6.21 -10.55 -1.07
C TRP A 120 5.32 -11.78 -1.08
N GLY A 121 4.16 -11.70 -0.44
CA GLY A 121 3.24 -12.81 -0.25
C GLY A 121 2.07 -12.83 -1.23
N SER A 122 0.95 -13.32 -0.72
CA SER A 122 -0.33 -13.33 -1.41
C SER A 122 -0.86 -11.91 -1.63
N ASP A 123 -1.77 -11.76 -2.58
CA ASP A 123 -2.45 -10.48 -2.84
C ASP A 123 -3.24 -10.06 -1.60
N TYR A 124 -2.78 -9.02 -0.92
CA TYR A 124 -3.40 -8.54 0.32
C TYR A 124 -4.86 -8.10 0.14
N HIS A 125 -5.25 -7.70 -1.07
CA HIS A 125 -6.64 -7.35 -1.36
C HIS A 125 -7.56 -8.54 -1.11
N GLU A 126 -7.15 -9.75 -1.49
CA GLU A 126 -7.92 -10.98 -1.27
C GLU A 126 -7.88 -11.37 0.22
N VAL A 127 -6.66 -11.41 0.79
CA VAL A 127 -6.44 -11.84 2.19
C VAL A 127 -7.22 -10.98 3.20
N VAL A 128 -7.20 -9.66 3.02
CA VAL A 128 -7.93 -8.73 3.90
C VAL A 128 -9.43 -8.78 3.61
N ARG A 129 -9.82 -8.87 2.34
CA ARG A 129 -11.23 -8.94 1.94
C ARG A 129 -11.92 -10.18 2.52
N GLU A 130 -11.31 -11.36 2.42
CA GLU A 130 -11.86 -12.59 2.98
C GLU A 130 -12.15 -12.44 4.48
N ARG A 131 -11.21 -11.88 5.24
CA ARG A 131 -11.39 -11.62 6.67
C ARG A 131 -12.47 -10.59 6.97
N LEU A 132 -12.57 -9.54 6.17
CA LEU A 132 -13.64 -8.54 6.32
C LEU A 132 -15.01 -9.12 5.99
N GLU A 133 -15.11 -10.02 5.02
CA GLU A 133 -16.37 -10.72 4.70
C GLU A 133 -16.81 -11.64 5.84
N LEU A 134 -15.88 -12.33 6.52
CA LEU A 134 -16.20 -13.08 7.74
C LEU A 134 -16.73 -12.17 8.85
N LEU A 135 -16.08 -11.02 9.07
CA LEU A 135 -16.53 -10.04 10.04
C LEU A 135 -17.92 -9.49 9.66
N ARG A 136 -18.13 -9.17 8.38
CA ARG A 136 -19.44 -8.70 7.86
C ARG A 136 -20.53 -9.74 8.06
N ALA A 137 -20.26 -11.02 7.81
CA ALA A 137 -21.19 -12.11 8.04
C ALA A 137 -21.61 -12.19 9.53
N SER A 138 -20.63 -12.08 10.44
CA SER A 138 -20.91 -12.11 11.88
C SER A 138 -21.77 -10.92 12.35
N LEU A 139 -21.70 -9.76 11.67
CA LEU A 139 -22.61 -8.63 11.94
C LEU A 139 -24.05 -8.95 11.52
N HIS A 140 -24.24 -9.64 10.38
CA HIS A 140 -25.58 -10.05 9.95
C HIS A 140 -26.21 -11.11 10.85
N GLU A 141 -25.41 -11.90 11.55
CA GLU A 141 -25.90 -12.83 12.59
C GLU A 141 -26.32 -12.11 13.88
N GLU A 142 -25.59 -11.03 14.25
CA GLU A 142 -25.85 -10.29 15.48
C GLU A 142 -27.03 -9.32 15.36
N PHE A 143 -27.05 -8.57 14.24
CA PHE A 143 -28.06 -7.53 14.02
C PHE A 143 -29.22 -8.07 13.19
N THR A 144 -30.35 -8.37 13.86
CA THR A 144 -31.54 -8.92 13.20
C THR A 144 -32.32 -7.89 12.36
N ALA A 145 -32.16 -6.59 12.64
CA ALA A 145 -32.75 -5.52 11.84
C ALA A 145 -31.97 -5.39 10.50
N PRO A 146 -32.64 -5.23 9.34
CA PRO A 146 -31.99 -5.07 8.06
C PRO A 146 -31.05 -3.87 8.04
N PHE A 147 -29.84 -4.04 7.54
CA PHE A 147 -28.86 -2.99 7.30
C PHE A 147 -28.07 -3.25 6.00
N ALA A 148 -27.54 -2.18 5.42
CA ALA A 148 -26.64 -2.28 4.28
C ALA A 148 -25.18 -2.18 4.73
N SER A 149 -24.28 -2.87 4.01
CA SER A 149 -22.85 -2.78 4.24
C SER A 149 -22.05 -3.00 2.95
N ARG A 150 -20.86 -2.39 2.87
CA ARG A 150 -19.90 -2.57 1.78
C ARG A 150 -18.49 -2.71 2.32
N VAL A 151 -17.74 -3.65 1.74
CA VAL A 151 -16.33 -3.91 2.07
C VAL A 151 -15.43 -3.24 1.04
N TYR A 152 -14.37 -2.58 1.50
CA TYR A 152 -13.31 -2.06 0.65
C TYR A 152 -11.93 -2.37 1.24
N VAL A 153 -11.00 -2.66 0.34
CA VAL A 153 -9.57 -2.81 0.63
C VAL A 153 -8.83 -2.05 -0.46
N ASP A 154 -8.21 -0.93 -0.12
CA ASP A 154 -7.39 -0.06 -0.97
C ASP A 154 -8.10 0.52 -2.23
N THR A 155 -8.88 -0.28 -2.93
CA THR A 155 -9.52 0.10 -4.21
C THR A 155 -10.82 0.90 -4.07
N GLY A 156 -11.31 1.11 -2.86
CA GLY A 156 -12.52 1.89 -2.60
C GLY A 156 -12.32 3.40 -2.73
N PRO A 157 -13.40 4.16 -2.99
CA PRO A 157 -13.33 5.63 -3.03
C PRO A 157 -13.40 6.21 -1.60
N VAL A 158 -12.58 5.70 -0.69
CA VAL A 158 -12.48 6.13 0.71
C VAL A 158 -11.01 6.35 1.08
N SER A 159 -10.76 7.20 2.07
CA SER A 159 -9.42 7.41 2.63
C SER A 159 -9.25 6.57 3.89
N GLU A 160 -8.87 5.27 3.72
CA GLU A 160 -8.77 4.33 4.84
C GLU A 160 -7.86 4.84 5.96
N ARG A 161 -6.75 5.52 5.65
CA ARG A 161 -5.83 6.07 6.66
C ARG A 161 -6.48 7.12 7.53
N VAL A 162 -7.31 7.99 6.96
CA VAL A 162 -8.05 9.01 7.71
C VAL A 162 -9.11 8.34 8.60
N LEU A 163 -9.88 7.42 8.04
CA LEU A 163 -10.87 6.65 8.80
C LEU A 163 -10.21 5.89 9.95
N ALA A 164 -9.05 5.26 9.72
CA ALA A 164 -8.31 4.52 10.73
C ALA A 164 -7.79 5.42 11.86
N LYS A 165 -7.31 6.62 11.56
CA LYS A 165 -6.93 7.63 12.56
C LYS A 165 -8.12 7.94 13.46
N HIS A 166 -9.27 8.25 12.89
CA HIS A 166 -10.48 8.60 13.63
C HIS A 166 -11.18 7.40 14.27
N ALA A 167 -10.87 6.17 13.84
CA ALA A 167 -11.28 4.94 14.53
C ALA A 167 -10.34 4.55 15.69
N GLY A 168 -9.27 5.31 15.94
CA GLY A 168 -8.33 5.09 17.05
C GLY A 168 -7.22 4.09 16.79
N LEU A 169 -6.96 3.75 15.53
CA LEU A 169 -5.93 2.77 15.19
C LEU A 169 -4.50 3.36 15.25
N GLY A 170 -4.37 4.70 15.24
CA GLY A 170 -3.07 5.36 15.28
C GLY A 170 -3.14 6.80 14.79
N TRP A 171 -1.99 7.35 14.36
CA TRP A 171 -1.88 8.71 13.81
C TRP A 171 -1.24 8.68 12.41
N ILE A 172 -1.50 9.71 11.62
CA ILE A 172 -0.82 9.89 10.33
C ILE A 172 0.53 10.55 10.58
N GLY A 173 1.61 9.86 10.21
CA GLY A 173 2.97 10.34 10.40
C GLY A 173 3.44 11.30 9.30
N LYS A 174 4.63 11.91 9.50
CA LYS A 174 5.26 12.82 8.53
C LYS A 174 5.54 12.18 7.17
N ASN A 175 5.63 10.85 7.11
CA ASN A 175 5.73 10.07 5.88
C ASN A 175 4.37 9.75 5.23
N THR A 176 3.30 10.39 5.68
CA THR A 176 1.91 10.23 5.20
C THR A 176 1.29 8.84 5.45
N LEU A 177 1.97 7.95 6.17
CA LEU A 177 1.44 6.64 6.54
C LEU A 177 0.75 6.67 7.90
N LEU A 178 -0.15 5.71 8.12
CA LEU A 178 -0.71 5.49 9.46
C LEU A 178 0.33 4.74 10.32
N LEU A 179 0.56 5.25 11.53
CA LEU A 179 1.50 4.70 12.51
C LEU A 179 0.73 4.25 13.75
N ASN A 180 1.15 3.13 14.31
CA ASN A 180 0.66 2.61 15.58
C ASN A 180 1.83 2.31 16.52
N GLN A 181 1.66 2.53 17.82
CA GLN A 181 2.75 2.36 18.79
C GLN A 181 3.22 0.91 18.95
N GLN A 182 2.33 -0.07 18.71
CA GLN A 182 2.63 -1.50 18.92
C GLN A 182 3.06 -2.20 17.64
N ILE A 183 2.35 -1.96 16.52
CA ILE A 183 2.55 -2.66 15.25
C ILE A 183 3.27 -1.82 14.19
N GLY A 184 3.71 -0.59 14.53
CA GLY A 184 4.41 0.29 13.60
C GLY A 184 3.53 0.79 12.46
N SER A 185 3.99 0.66 11.21
CA SER A 185 3.27 1.04 10.00
C SER A 185 3.16 -0.08 8.96
N TYR A 186 3.68 -1.27 9.24
CA TYR A 186 3.63 -2.41 8.32
C TYR A 186 2.32 -3.18 8.48
N PHE A 187 1.18 -2.55 8.14
CA PHE A 187 -0.12 -3.19 8.15
C PHE A 187 -1.00 -2.70 7.00
N PHE A 188 -1.84 -3.59 6.52
CA PHE A 188 -2.90 -3.28 5.57
C PHE A 188 -4.11 -2.74 6.28
N LEU A 189 -4.87 -1.90 5.59
CA LEU A 189 -6.17 -1.42 6.06
C LEU A 189 -7.28 -2.03 5.20
N GLY A 190 -8.43 -2.22 5.84
CA GLY A 190 -9.66 -2.53 5.17
C GLY A 190 -10.85 -2.00 5.96
N VAL A 191 -11.93 -1.72 5.27
CA VAL A 191 -13.10 -1.07 5.89
C VAL A 191 -14.41 -1.76 5.54
N ILE A 192 -15.35 -1.72 6.48
CA ILE A 192 -16.77 -2.06 6.27
C ILE A 192 -17.57 -0.79 6.49
N LEU A 193 -18.14 -0.23 5.43
CA LEU A 193 -19.12 0.84 5.51
C LEU A 193 -20.46 0.23 5.86
N THR A 194 -21.21 0.84 6.79
CA THR A 194 -22.50 0.29 7.22
C THR A 194 -23.53 1.36 7.57
N THR A 195 -24.81 1.03 7.38
CA THR A 195 -25.95 1.84 7.84
C THR A 195 -26.27 1.62 9.32
N LEU A 196 -25.58 0.70 10.01
CA LEU A 196 -25.68 0.55 11.45
C LEU A 196 -25.15 1.81 12.15
N ASP A 197 -25.84 2.28 13.17
CA ASP A 197 -25.37 3.36 14.04
C ASP A 197 -24.57 2.77 15.20
N LEU A 198 -23.29 2.44 14.89
CA LEU A 198 -22.39 1.84 15.86
C LEU A 198 -21.73 2.92 16.72
N PRO A 199 -21.53 2.67 18.02
CA PRO A 199 -20.78 3.59 18.87
C PRO A 199 -19.30 3.64 18.38
N PRO A 200 -18.72 4.85 18.23
CA PRO A 200 -17.32 4.98 17.84
C PRO A 200 -16.40 4.42 18.91
N SER A 201 -15.27 3.84 18.48
CA SER A 201 -14.24 3.32 19.40
C SER A 201 -13.58 4.42 20.22
N ILE A 202 -13.47 5.61 19.63
CA ILE A 202 -13.07 6.83 20.34
C ILE A 202 -14.36 7.56 20.72
N GLY A 203 -14.62 7.69 22.02
CA GLY A 203 -15.79 8.42 22.54
C GLY A 203 -15.68 9.93 22.29
N ALA A 204 -16.77 10.65 22.55
CA ALA A 204 -16.83 12.11 22.36
C ALA A 204 -15.74 12.88 23.13
N ASP A 205 -15.27 12.31 24.24
CA ASP A 205 -14.24 12.91 25.10
C ASP A 205 -12.80 12.44 24.77
N HIS A 206 -12.63 11.57 23.76
CA HIS A 206 -11.33 11.04 23.37
C HIS A 206 -10.97 11.52 21.97
N LEU A 207 -9.89 12.27 21.86
CA LEU A 207 -9.31 12.67 20.57
C LEU A 207 -8.58 11.48 19.93
N PRO A 208 -8.46 11.46 18.60
CA PRO A 208 -7.54 10.54 17.92
C PRO A 208 -6.14 10.64 18.52
N ALA A 209 -5.35 9.56 18.39
CA ALA A 209 -3.99 9.54 18.91
C ALA A 209 -3.22 10.79 18.47
N PRO A 210 -2.53 11.49 19.40
CA PRO A 210 -1.75 12.67 19.05
C PRO A 210 -0.64 12.29 18.06
N ASP A 211 -0.14 13.27 17.34
CA ASP A 211 1.06 13.07 16.51
C ASP A 211 2.28 12.82 17.40
N LEU A 212 2.82 11.62 17.28
CA LEU A 212 4.00 11.19 18.02
C LEU A 212 5.31 11.26 17.20
N CYS A 213 5.29 11.91 16.03
CA CYS A 213 6.50 12.16 15.25
C CYS A 213 7.40 13.24 15.88
N GLY A 214 6.81 14.21 16.60
CA GLY A 214 7.56 15.26 17.28
C GLY A 214 8.56 15.98 16.36
N SER A 215 9.81 16.15 16.79
CA SER A 215 10.89 16.75 15.99
C SER A 215 11.56 15.79 15.00
N CYS A 216 11.23 14.50 15.00
CA CYS A 216 11.85 13.51 14.11
C CYS A 216 11.60 13.83 12.62
N ARG A 217 12.66 13.69 11.78
CA ARG A 217 12.64 13.88 10.33
C ARG A 217 13.23 12.71 9.55
N GLN A 218 13.55 11.59 10.21
CA GLN A 218 14.31 10.48 9.59
C GLN A 218 13.71 9.99 8.27
N CYS A 219 12.38 9.91 8.14
CA CYS A 219 11.72 9.48 6.89
C CYS A 219 11.87 10.50 5.75
N ILE A 220 11.91 11.80 6.06
CA ILE A 220 12.09 12.87 5.09
C ILE A 220 13.54 12.88 4.61
N ASP A 221 14.48 12.86 5.55
CA ASP A 221 15.91 12.96 5.28
C ASP A 221 16.45 11.71 4.56
N ALA A 222 15.83 10.54 4.76
CA ALA A 222 16.20 9.29 4.12
C ALA A 222 15.58 9.09 2.72
N CYS A 223 14.64 9.93 2.28
CA CYS A 223 13.97 9.76 0.99
C CYS A 223 14.92 10.12 -0.16
N PRO A 224 15.44 9.16 -0.95
CA PRO A 224 16.52 9.42 -1.92
C PRO A 224 16.06 10.22 -3.14
N THR A 225 14.75 10.34 -3.34
CA THR A 225 14.13 11.12 -4.42
C THR A 225 13.43 12.37 -3.89
N GLU A 226 13.57 12.67 -2.60
CA GLU A 226 12.96 13.83 -1.93
C GLU A 226 11.44 13.95 -2.17
N ALA A 227 10.75 12.80 -2.24
CA ALA A 227 9.31 12.77 -2.47
C ALA A 227 8.51 13.34 -1.30
N LEU A 228 9.04 13.28 -0.07
CA LEU A 228 8.46 13.90 1.12
C LEU A 228 8.92 15.37 1.18
N VAL A 229 8.21 16.23 0.45
CA VAL A 229 8.58 17.66 0.26
C VAL A 229 8.49 18.46 1.55
N GLU A 230 7.55 18.10 2.42
CA GLU A 230 7.35 18.66 3.76
C GLU A 230 6.78 17.57 4.69
N PRO A 231 6.81 17.79 6.02
CA PRO A 231 6.07 16.92 6.93
C PRO A 231 4.59 16.78 6.50
N TYR A 232 4.10 15.55 6.38
CA TYR A 232 2.72 15.20 5.98
C TYR A 232 2.37 15.52 4.53
N LEU A 233 3.33 15.97 3.71
CA LEU A 233 3.11 16.30 2.30
C LEU A 233 4.07 15.53 1.41
N MET A 234 3.52 14.78 0.45
CA MET A 234 4.28 13.98 -0.51
C MET A 234 3.93 14.40 -1.94
N ASP A 235 4.95 14.63 -2.76
CA ASP A 235 4.81 14.63 -4.22
C ASP A 235 4.96 13.20 -4.72
N ALA A 236 3.84 12.56 -5.09
CA ALA A 236 3.87 11.18 -5.52
C ALA A 236 4.71 10.96 -6.79
N ARG A 237 4.83 11.98 -7.67
CA ARG A 237 5.62 11.88 -8.91
C ARG A 237 7.10 11.58 -8.67
N ARG A 238 7.60 11.91 -7.49
CA ARG A 238 8.98 11.65 -7.05
C ARG A 238 9.09 10.36 -6.22
N CYS A 239 7.97 9.82 -5.70
CA CYS A 239 8.00 8.64 -4.84
C CYS A 239 8.36 7.38 -5.62
N ILE A 240 9.36 6.62 -5.16
CA ILE A 240 9.78 5.37 -5.78
C ILE A 240 8.61 4.38 -5.92
N SER A 241 7.68 4.34 -4.95
CA SER A 241 6.49 3.49 -5.06
C SER A 241 5.62 3.89 -6.26
N TYR A 242 5.39 5.19 -6.49
CA TYR A 242 4.67 5.66 -7.66
C TYR A 242 5.43 5.35 -8.96
N LEU A 243 6.72 5.67 -9.01
CA LEU A 243 7.57 5.47 -10.19
C LEU A 243 7.59 4.00 -10.63
N THR A 244 7.65 3.09 -9.66
CA THR A 244 7.77 1.65 -9.94
C THR A 244 6.43 0.95 -10.15
N ILE A 245 5.31 1.49 -9.65
CA ILE A 245 4.00 0.82 -9.67
C ILE A 245 3.01 1.49 -10.62
N GLU A 246 2.89 2.83 -10.55
CA GLU A 246 1.80 3.57 -11.20
C GLU A 246 2.21 4.22 -12.52
N LEU A 247 3.42 4.77 -12.62
CA LEU A 247 3.93 5.43 -13.81
C LEU A 247 4.05 4.44 -14.98
N ARG A 248 3.43 4.76 -16.12
CA ARG A 248 3.39 3.87 -17.30
C ARG A 248 4.47 4.16 -18.31
N GLY A 249 4.91 5.40 -18.44
CA GLY A 249 5.97 5.84 -19.33
C GLY A 249 7.37 5.67 -18.77
N SER A 250 8.30 6.42 -19.34
CA SER A 250 9.69 6.49 -18.89
C SER A 250 9.80 7.19 -17.54
N ILE A 251 10.73 6.73 -16.71
CA ILE A 251 11.05 7.38 -15.44
C ILE A 251 12.00 8.55 -15.73
N PRO A 252 11.76 9.76 -15.18
CA PRO A 252 12.66 10.90 -15.34
C PRO A 252 14.08 10.54 -14.95
N GLU A 253 15.06 10.94 -15.79
CA GLU A 253 16.45 10.52 -15.64
C GLU A 253 17.05 10.94 -14.30
N GLU A 254 16.72 12.14 -13.84
CA GLU A 254 17.15 12.69 -12.57
C GLU A 254 16.69 11.91 -11.32
N LEU A 255 15.69 11.04 -11.48
CA LEU A 255 15.17 10.19 -10.38
C LEU A 255 15.73 8.77 -10.41
N ARG A 256 16.32 8.32 -11.53
CA ARG A 256 16.73 6.92 -11.74
C ARG A 256 17.81 6.49 -10.74
N GLU A 257 18.79 7.34 -10.47
CA GLU A 257 19.85 7.03 -9.51
C GLU A 257 19.28 6.88 -8.09
N GLY A 258 18.40 7.79 -7.67
CA GLY A 258 17.73 7.74 -6.37
C GLY A 258 16.83 6.51 -6.16
N MET A 259 16.40 5.84 -7.23
CA MET A 259 15.65 4.59 -7.12
C MET A 259 16.50 3.42 -6.59
N GLY A 260 17.83 3.49 -6.68
CA GLY A 260 18.70 2.39 -6.29
C GLY A 260 18.29 1.08 -6.96
N VAL A 261 18.13 0.03 -6.16
CA VAL A 261 17.75 -1.31 -6.65
C VAL A 261 16.25 -1.63 -6.50
N HIS A 262 15.42 -0.62 -6.25
CA HIS A 262 13.97 -0.82 -6.08
C HIS A 262 13.29 -1.10 -7.43
N VAL A 263 12.65 -2.26 -7.54
CA VAL A 263 11.93 -2.69 -8.75
C VAL A 263 10.41 -2.65 -8.60
N PHE A 264 9.91 -2.68 -7.35
CA PHE A 264 8.49 -2.58 -7.06
C PHE A 264 8.26 -2.03 -5.64
N GLY A 265 7.67 -0.85 -5.53
CA GLY A 265 7.44 -0.19 -4.25
C GLY A 265 8.73 0.29 -3.56
N CYS A 266 8.59 0.79 -2.35
CA CYS A 266 9.69 1.32 -1.54
C CYS A 266 9.31 1.31 -0.07
N ASP A 267 10.21 0.81 0.79
CA ASP A 267 9.98 0.75 2.24
C ASP A 267 10.87 1.73 3.02
N ILE A 268 11.74 2.51 2.37
CA ILE A 268 12.79 3.32 3.04
C ILE A 268 12.21 4.20 4.16
N CYS A 269 11.14 4.95 3.89
CA CYS A 269 10.54 5.84 4.88
C CYS A 269 9.87 5.08 6.07
N GLN A 270 9.52 3.80 5.88
CA GLN A 270 9.05 2.90 6.93
C GLN A 270 10.23 2.26 7.68
N ASP A 271 11.25 1.81 6.95
CA ASP A 271 12.42 1.13 7.51
C ASP A 271 13.19 2.01 8.50
N VAL A 272 13.36 3.31 8.18
CA VAL A 272 14.07 4.26 9.05
C VAL A 272 13.20 4.77 10.21
N CYS A 273 11.87 4.52 10.18
CA CYS A 273 10.97 5.05 11.19
C CYS A 273 11.22 4.41 12.56
N PRO A 274 11.47 5.20 13.62
CA PRO A 274 11.71 4.66 14.97
C PRO A 274 10.57 3.77 15.48
N TRP A 275 9.33 4.04 15.10
CA TRP A 275 8.16 3.27 15.48
C TRP A 275 8.13 1.86 14.88
N ASN A 276 8.89 1.62 13.80
CA ASN A 276 9.03 0.29 13.21
C ASN A 276 10.17 -0.55 13.82
N ARG A 277 11.07 0.05 14.61
CA ARG A 277 12.22 -0.68 15.19
C ARG A 277 11.81 -1.81 16.14
N ARG A 278 10.71 -1.63 16.85
CA ARG A 278 10.20 -2.60 17.85
C ARG A 278 8.75 -3.00 17.55
N ALA A 279 8.28 -2.76 16.32
CA ALA A 279 6.95 -3.15 15.89
C ALA A 279 6.79 -4.67 15.97
N GLN A 280 5.62 -5.11 16.44
CA GLN A 280 5.29 -6.53 16.50
C GLN A 280 5.40 -7.16 15.10
N GLN A 281 5.96 -8.35 15.06
CA GLN A 281 6.02 -9.15 13.85
C GLN A 281 4.78 -10.04 13.71
N THR A 282 4.50 -10.46 12.48
CA THR A 282 3.44 -11.42 12.17
C THR A 282 4.03 -12.74 11.72
N SER A 283 3.36 -13.84 12.06
CA SER A 283 3.66 -15.19 11.57
C SER A 283 2.75 -15.62 10.41
N LEU A 284 1.88 -14.73 9.91
CA LEU A 284 0.95 -15.05 8.83
C LEU A 284 1.69 -15.53 7.59
N ALA A 285 1.41 -16.78 7.20
CA ALA A 285 2.08 -17.44 6.09
C ALA A 285 1.81 -16.73 4.75
N GLU A 286 0.66 -16.09 4.63
CA GLU A 286 0.21 -15.36 3.44
C GLU A 286 1.13 -14.19 3.09
N PHE A 287 1.89 -13.65 4.06
CA PHE A 287 2.79 -12.50 3.86
C PHE A 287 4.26 -12.86 3.82
N LYS A 288 4.61 -14.15 3.96
CA LYS A 288 5.98 -14.61 3.75
C LYS A 288 6.38 -14.51 2.29
N PRO A 289 7.68 -14.26 1.98
CA PRO A 289 8.14 -14.16 0.59
C PRO A 289 7.84 -15.43 -0.21
N ARG A 290 7.14 -15.27 -1.34
CA ARG A 290 6.92 -16.34 -2.30
C ARG A 290 8.21 -16.64 -3.07
N THR A 291 8.41 -17.92 -3.41
CA THR A 291 9.49 -18.31 -4.34
C THR A 291 9.10 -17.92 -5.76
N LEU A 292 10.06 -17.44 -6.52
CA LEU A 292 9.89 -17.11 -7.95
C LEU A 292 10.01 -18.36 -8.84
N SER A 293 9.99 -19.52 -8.23
CA SER A 293 10.40 -20.76 -8.73
C SER A 293 10.07 -21.23 -10.07
N THR A 294 11.01 -21.75 -10.74
CA THR A 294 10.98 -23.15 -11.21
C THR A 294 12.40 -23.73 -11.14
N ALA A 295 12.52 -24.80 -10.42
CA ALA A 295 13.47 -25.90 -10.62
C ALA A 295 14.97 -25.82 -10.32
N ALA A 296 15.68 -24.69 -10.25
CA ALA A 296 17.14 -24.83 -10.07
C ALA A 296 17.82 -23.94 -9.02
N ALA A 297 17.21 -22.86 -8.60
CA ALA A 297 17.70 -22.06 -7.47
C ALA A 297 16.51 -21.32 -6.89
N ALA A 298 16.25 -21.49 -5.61
CA ALA A 298 15.15 -20.85 -4.91
C ALA A 298 15.35 -19.31 -4.87
N ASP A 299 14.95 -18.63 -5.94
CA ASP A 299 14.84 -17.18 -5.94
C ASP A 299 13.47 -16.82 -5.35
N SER A 300 13.41 -15.77 -4.55
CA SER A 300 12.19 -15.37 -3.84
C SER A 300 11.87 -13.90 -4.06
N LEU A 301 10.64 -13.50 -3.74
CA LEU A 301 10.25 -12.09 -3.80
C LEU A 301 10.96 -11.22 -2.75
N PHE A 302 11.60 -11.84 -1.77
CA PHE A 302 12.59 -11.17 -0.94
C PHE A 302 13.92 -11.14 -1.70
N HIS A 303 14.33 -9.98 -2.15
CA HIS A 303 15.63 -9.71 -2.76
C HIS A 303 15.91 -10.56 -4.04
N PRO A 304 15.03 -10.48 -5.08
CA PRO A 304 15.13 -11.28 -6.29
C PRO A 304 16.31 -10.86 -7.19
N LYS A 305 16.79 -11.78 -8.03
CA LYS A 305 17.84 -11.52 -9.03
C LYS A 305 17.34 -10.52 -10.08
N LEU A 306 18.06 -9.42 -10.27
CA LEU A 306 17.69 -8.37 -11.24
C LEU A 306 17.68 -8.88 -12.68
N ALA A 307 18.69 -9.66 -13.07
CA ALA A 307 18.78 -10.23 -14.41
C ALA A 307 17.57 -11.13 -14.74
N ARG A 308 17.07 -11.91 -13.75
CA ARG A 308 15.85 -12.73 -13.91
C ARG A 308 14.61 -11.86 -14.15
N LEU A 309 14.46 -10.76 -13.40
CA LEU A 309 13.33 -9.84 -13.58
C LEU A 309 13.39 -9.10 -14.92
N ALA A 310 14.59 -8.67 -15.34
CA ALA A 310 14.80 -7.97 -16.61
C ALA A 310 14.58 -8.88 -17.83
N SER A 311 14.92 -10.18 -17.74
CA SER A 311 14.76 -11.15 -18.83
C SER A 311 13.37 -11.78 -18.94
N MET A 312 12.46 -11.46 -18.01
CA MET A 312 11.15 -12.08 -17.93
C MET A 312 10.27 -11.73 -19.14
N THR A 313 9.63 -12.72 -19.75
CA THR A 313 8.62 -12.51 -20.78
C THR A 313 7.29 -12.06 -20.17
N GLU A 314 6.39 -11.51 -21.00
CA GLU A 314 5.07 -11.11 -20.54
C GLU A 314 4.23 -12.30 -20.03
N GLU A 315 4.40 -13.47 -20.65
CA GLU A 315 3.72 -14.69 -20.26
C GLU A 315 4.22 -15.19 -18.90
N GLU A 316 5.54 -15.27 -18.72
CA GLU A 316 6.16 -15.60 -17.43
C GLU A 316 5.74 -14.62 -16.32
N PHE A 317 5.66 -13.33 -16.63
CA PHE A 317 5.16 -12.32 -15.69
C PHE A 317 3.74 -12.60 -15.24
N ARG A 318 2.83 -12.89 -16.18
CA ARG A 318 1.43 -13.20 -15.88
C ARG A 318 1.28 -14.45 -15.01
N GLU A 319 2.07 -15.48 -15.25
CA GLU A 319 2.03 -16.72 -14.47
C GLU A 319 2.63 -16.52 -13.09
N THR A 320 3.84 -15.94 -13.01
CA THR A 320 4.59 -15.75 -11.76
C THR A 320 3.83 -14.85 -10.77
N PHE A 321 3.23 -13.77 -11.26
CA PHE A 321 2.56 -12.77 -10.41
C PHE A 321 1.04 -12.91 -10.36
N ARG A 322 0.51 -14.08 -10.72
CA ARG A 322 -0.90 -14.41 -10.48
C ARG A 322 -1.19 -14.38 -8.97
N GLY A 323 -2.24 -13.65 -8.55
CA GLY A 323 -2.56 -13.49 -7.12
C GLY A 323 -1.47 -12.74 -6.33
N SER A 324 -0.78 -11.80 -6.98
CA SER A 324 0.20 -10.91 -6.36
C SER A 324 -0.12 -9.45 -6.70
N PRO A 325 0.10 -8.49 -5.79
CA PRO A 325 -0.07 -7.07 -6.09
C PRO A 325 0.92 -6.57 -7.14
N ILE A 326 2.02 -7.29 -7.41
CA ILE A 326 3.03 -6.94 -8.43
C ILE A 326 2.43 -6.85 -9.84
N LYS A 327 1.33 -7.55 -10.11
CA LYS A 327 0.57 -7.42 -11.38
C LYS A 327 0.19 -5.96 -11.72
N ARG A 328 0.14 -5.07 -10.73
CA ARG A 328 -0.22 -3.65 -10.89
C ARG A 328 0.78 -2.90 -11.78
N THR A 329 2.08 -3.17 -11.66
CA THR A 329 3.12 -2.50 -12.47
C THR A 329 3.09 -2.89 -13.95
N LYS A 330 2.46 -4.04 -14.31
CA LYS A 330 2.52 -4.68 -15.62
C LYS A 330 3.94 -5.18 -15.95
N TRP A 331 4.04 -6.08 -16.92
CA TRP A 331 5.31 -6.63 -17.35
C TRP A 331 6.33 -5.54 -17.73
N ARG A 332 5.93 -4.60 -18.59
CA ARG A 332 6.82 -3.54 -19.08
C ARG A 332 7.34 -2.63 -17.95
N GLY A 333 6.53 -2.36 -16.93
CA GLY A 333 6.96 -1.59 -15.78
C GLY A 333 7.99 -2.33 -14.94
N LEU A 334 7.81 -3.65 -14.72
CA LEU A 334 8.78 -4.44 -13.96
C LEU A 334 10.13 -4.55 -14.70
N VAL A 335 10.11 -4.85 -16.00
CA VAL A 335 11.34 -4.94 -16.82
C VAL A 335 12.04 -3.60 -16.89
N ARG A 336 11.32 -2.49 -17.15
CA ARG A 336 11.85 -1.12 -17.10
C ARG A 336 12.56 -0.84 -15.77
N ASN A 337 11.93 -1.14 -14.64
CA ASN A 337 12.47 -0.90 -13.31
C ASN A 337 13.73 -1.75 -13.06
N ALA A 338 13.73 -3.01 -13.52
CA ALA A 338 14.89 -3.90 -13.41
C ALA A 338 16.08 -3.41 -14.24
N CYS A 339 15.86 -2.84 -15.45
CA CYS A 339 16.92 -2.21 -16.23
C CYS A 339 17.57 -1.05 -15.47
N ILE A 340 16.76 -0.15 -14.87
CA ILE A 340 17.29 0.98 -14.08
C ILE A 340 18.07 0.47 -12.87
N ALA A 341 17.52 -0.53 -12.15
CA ALA A 341 18.20 -1.11 -11.00
C ALA A 341 19.56 -1.75 -11.39
N LEU A 342 19.65 -2.44 -12.55
CA LEU A 342 20.91 -2.97 -13.09
C LEU A 342 21.91 -1.85 -13.39
N GLY A 343 21.46 -0.73 -13.96
CA GLY A 343 22.31 0.44 -14.19
C GLY A 343 22.90 1.02 -12.91
N ASN A 344 22.10 1.01 -11.83
CA ASN A 344 22.54 1.49 -10.51
C ASN A 344 23.54 0.55 -9.80
N THR A 345 23.67 -0.71 -10.24
CA THR A 345 24.65 -1.66 -9.69
C THR A 345 25.97 -1.70 -10.48
N GLY A 346 26.10 -0.92 -11.56
CA GLY A 346 27.20 -1.02 -12.53
C GLY A 346 28.61 -0.95 -11.94
N SER A 347 28.84 -0.16 -10.88
CA SER A 347 30.16 -0.02 -10.24
C SER A 347 30.59 -1.23 -9.41
N SER A 348 29.67 -2.09 -8.98
CA SER A 348 29.95 -3.25 -8.12
C SER A 348 29.94 -4.61 -8.86
N LEU A 349 29.83 -4.59 -10.20
CA LEU A 349 29.75 -5.80 -11.01
C LEU A 349 31.10 -6.44 -11.25
N GLU A 350 31.23 -7.73 -10.97
CA GLU A 350 32.37 -8.54 -11.42
C GLU A 350 32.41 -8.64 -12.97
N PRO A 351 33.61 -8.83 -13.58
CA PRO A 351 33.76 -8.81 -15.05
C PRO A 351 32.83 -9.76 -15.80
N GLN A 352 32.63 -10.98 -15.29
CA GLN A 352 31.73 -11.96 -15.92
C GLN A 352 30.26 -11.52 -15.84
N ALA A 353 29.76 -11.18 -14.64
CA ALA A 353 28.39 -10.69 -14.45
C ALA A 353 28.14 -9.42 -15.27
N ARG A 354 29.11 -8.52 -15.33
CA ARG A 354 29.07 -7.31 -16.17
C ARG A 354 28.86 -7.67 -17.65
N GLY A 355 29.60 -8.66 -18.18
CA GLY A 355 29.41 -9.13 -19.55
C GLY A 355 28.02 -9.66 -19.84
N GLU A 356 27.51 -10.53 -18.98
CA GLU A 356 26.17 -11.12 -19.11
C GLU A 356 25.06 -10.04 -19.03
N ILE A 357 25.17 -9.11 -18.08
CA ILE A 357 24.22 -8.01 -17.93
C ILE A 357 24.28 -7.06 -19.12
N THR A 358 25.48 -6.74 -19.63
CA THR A 358 25.63 -5.89 -20.82
C THR A 358 24.91 -6.51 -22.02
N GLN A 359 25.10 -7.81 -22.29
CA GLN A 359 24.40 -8.52 -23.37
C GLN A 359 22.89 -8.51 -23.21
N LEU A 360 22.39 -8.69 -21.96
CA LEU A 360 20.96 -8.61 -21.66
C LEU A 360 20.41 -7.21 -21.97
N LEU A 361 21.08 -6.17 -21.50
CA LEU A 361 20.64 -4.79 -21.70
C LEU A 361 20.72 -4.36 -23.18
N GLU A 362 21.76 -4.80 -23.94
CA GLU A 362 21.84 -4.59 -25.40
C GLU A 362 20.62 -5.15 -26.11
N LYS A 363 20.18 -6.35 -25.73
CA LYS A 363 18.97 -6.98 -26.25
C LYS A 363 17.70 -6.21 -25.89
N LEU A 364 17.62 -5.68 -24.66
CA LEU A 364 16.47 -4.90 -24.17
C LEU A 364 16.43 -3.48 -24.75
N ARG A 365 17.58 -2.91 -25.16
CA ARG A 365 17.64 -1.64 -25.90
C ARG A 365 16.87 -1.70 -27.22
N ASP A 366 16.82 -2.86 -27.85
CA ASP A 366 16.06 -3.09 -29.09
C ASP A 366 14.59 -3.49 -28.83
N SER A 367 14.11 -3.33 -27.60
CA SER A 367 12.70 -3.63 -27.24
C SER A 367 11.72 -2.72 -27.98
N PRO A 368 10.57 -3.26 -28.45
CA PRO A 368 9.48 -2.44 -29.02
C PRO A 368 8.79 -1.56 -27.98
N GLU A 369 9.01 -1.78 -26.69
CA GLU A 369 8.48 -0.98 -25.58
C GLU A 369 9.43 0.19 -25.26
N PRO A 370 9.07 1.44 -25.62
CA PRO A 370 10.00 2.59 -25.52
C PRO A 370 10.60 2.79 -24.13
N ALA A 371 9.79 2.61 -23.08
CA ALA A 371 10.26 2.79 -21.70
C ALA A 371 11.28 1.72 -21.28
N ILE A 372 11.23 0.51 -21.84
CA ILE A 372 12.23 -0.54 -21.61
C ILE A 372 13.51 -0.18 -22.39
N ALA A 373 13.38 0.13 -23.68
CA ALA A 373 14.52 0.47 -24.55
C ALA A 373 15.36 1.63 -23.98
N GLU A 374 14.69 2.72 -23.60
CA GLU A 374 15.32 3.90 -23.00
C GLU A 374 16.01 3.58 -21.66
N SER A 375 15.37 2.76 -20.81
CA SER A 375 15.95 2.39 -19.53
C SER A 375 17.15 1.46 -19.67
N ALA A 376 17.14 0.58 -20.68
CA ALA A 376 18.26 -0.29 -20.99
C ALA A 376 19.46 0.51 -21.55
N GLU A 377 19.21 1.49 -22.43
CA GLU A 377 20.28 2.38 -22.96
C GLU A 377 20.91 3.20 -21.83
N TRP A 378 20.09 3.78 -20.95
CA TRP A 378 20.59 4.48 -19.76
C TRP A 378 21.44 3.57 -18.87
N ALA A 379 21.00 2.33 -18.62
CA ALA A 379 21.73 1.38 -17.80
C ALA A 379 23.07 0.99 -18.42
N LEU A 380 23.12 0.80 -19.76
CA LEU A 380 24.36 0.54 -20.50
C LEU A 380 25.36 1.69 -20.36
N SER A 381 24.90 2.94 -20.50
CA SER A 381 25.78 4.12 -20.35
C SER A 381 26.37 4.19 -18.93
N ARG A 382 25.61 3.88 -17.90
CA ARG A 382 26.07 3.84 -16.49
C ARG A 382 27.12 2.75 -16.24
N ILE A 383 26.89 1.54 -16.78
CA ILE A 383 27.82 0.41 -16.64
C ILE A 383 29.13 0.67 -17.37
N GLN A 384 29.09 1.35 -18.53
CA GLN A 384 30.29 1.72 -19.30
C GLN A 384 31.11 2.85 -18.62
N ALA A 385 30.41 3.84 -18.01
CA ALA A 385 31.07 4.92 -17.29
C ALA A 385 31.72 4.47 -15.97
N SER A 386 31.38 3.29 -15.46
CA SER A 386 31.97 2.70 -14.25
C SER A 386 33.20 1.82 -14.52
N ARG A 387 33.77 1.91 -15.72
CA ARG A 387 35.08 1.33 -16.11
C ARG A 387 36.18 2.26 -15.69
#